data_52fd08dcf55b6fb009b53122f99086cc
#
_entry.id   52fd08dcf55b6fb009b53122f99086cc
#
_cell.length_a   1.000
_cell.length_b   1.000
_cell.length_c   1.000
_cell.angle_alpha   90.00
_cell.angle_beta   90.00
_cell.angle_gamma   90.00
#
_symmetry.space_group_name_H-M   'P 1'
#
loop_
_entity.id
_entity.type
_entity.pdbx_description
1 polymer ?
#
loop_
_entity_poly.entity_id
_entity_poly.type
_entity_poly.pdbx_seq_one_letter_code
_entity_poly.pdbx_strand_id
1 'polypeptide(L)'
;MFVKRLETSSEIYNQTMDIFRNKYRTCDVLLIDDIQYIAHKFHTQEELYHTFNELHLSGAQIVVTSTVALEHIDGLDERLKSRLGGGFMTDIGLLDEDTKKEIIQKKSAQYNLTLTNEVINDIVLQAGEDIRKIESALINLSLNHQK
;
A
#
# COMPACT_ATOMS: atom_id res chain seq x y z
N MET A 1 2.52 8.21 -16.64
CA MET A 1 1.70 8.09 -15.42
C MET A 1 2.63 8.33 -14.23
N PHE A 2 2.48 9.45 -13.54
CA PHE A 2 3.29 9.74 -12.34
C PHE A 2 2.51 9.26 -11.12
N VAL A 3 3.04 8.23 -10.46
CA VAL A 3 2.56 7.78 -9.16
C VAL A 3 3.34 8.54 -8.09
N LYS A 4 2.65 9.31 -7.25
CA LYS A 4 3.26 9.98 -6.10
C LYS A 4 2.75 9.31 -4.82
N ARG A 5 3.66 8.83 -4.00
CA ARG A 5 3.37 8.25 -2.67
C ARG A 5 3.43 9.36 -1.62
N LEU A 6 2.49 9.35 -0.69
CA LEU A 6 2.54 10.22 0.48
C LEU A 6 3.60 9.67 1.45
N GLU A 7 4.72 10.37 1.58
CA GLU A 7 5.73 10.05 2.58
C GLU A 7 5.38 10.72 3.90
N THR A 8 5.68 10.03 4.98
CA THR A 8 5.18 10.31 6.34
C THR A 8 5.49 11.70 6.88
N SER A 9 4.73 12.07 7.87
CA SER A 9 4.63 13.27 8.73
C SER A 9 5.83 14.21 8.91
N SER A 10 7.08 13.84 8.59
CA SER A 10 8.25 14.73 8.71
C SER A 10 8.33 15.78 7.59
N GLU A 11 7.79 15.52 6.40
CA GLU A 11 7.72 16.50 5.30
C GLU A 11 6.68 17.61 5.57
N ILE A 12 5.65 17.29 6.35
CA ILE A 12 4.57 18.23 6.69
C ILE A 12 5.02 19.24 7.74
N TYR A 13 5.97 18.88 8.59
CA TYR A 13 6.42 19.73 9.71
C TYR A 13 7.53 20.73 9.37
N ASN A 14 8.28 20.53 8.29
CA ASN A 14 9.40 21.39 7.94
C ASN A 14 9.06 22.33 6.79
N GLN A 15 8.57 23.56 7.06
CA GLN A 15 8.52 24.72 6.14
C GLN A 15 8.24 24.46 4.63
N THR A 16 7.69 23.29 4.27
CA THR A 16 7.53 22.79 2.91
C THR A 16 6.08 22.50 2.54
N MET A 17 5.11 23.11 3.26
CA MET A 17 3.69 22.90 2.96
C MET A 17 3.33 23.27 1.52
N ASP A 18 3.96 24.30 0.99
CA ASP A 18 3.73 24.70 -0.40
C ASP A 18 4.36 23.71 -1.39
N ILE A 19 5.52 23.15 -1.04
CA ILE A 19 6.15 22.07 -1.83
C ILE A 19 5.30 20.81 -1.77
N PHE A 20 4.80 20.46 -0.58
CA PHE A 20 3.88 19.35 -0.40
C PHE A 20 2.62 19.53 -1.26
N ARG A 21 1.95 20.68 -1.15
CA ARG A 21 0.76 21.00 -1.92
C ARG A 21 1.00 20.91 -3.41
N ASN A 22 2.05 21.55 -3.91
CA ASN A 22 2.41 21.50 -5.32
C ASN A 22 2.74 20.08 -5.80
N LYS A 23 3.36 19.27 -4.95
CA LYS A 23 3.72 17.88 -5.27
C LYS A 23 2.51 16.96 -5.35
N TYR A 24 1.58 17.07 -4.40
CA TYR A 24 0.50 16.08 -4.23
C TYR A 24 -0.86 16.54 -4.78
N ARG A 25 -1.12 17.84 -4.88
CA ARG A 25 -2.40 18.36 -5.39
C ARG A 25 -2.47 18.52 -6.91
N THR A 26 -1.35 18.27 -7.62
CA THR A 26 -1.25 18.37 -9.09
C THR A 26 -0.97 17.04 -9.77
N CYS A 27 -1.12 15.91 -9.08
CA CYS A 27 -0.89 14.60 -9.66
C CYS A 27 -2.17 14.02 -10.27
N ASP A 28 -2.03 13.22 -11.33
CA ASP A 28 -3.14 12.49 -11.94
C ASP A 28 -3.59 11.30 -11.09
N VAL A 29 -2.66 10.73 -10.30
CA VAL A 29 -2.92 9.59 -9.41
C VAL A 29 -2.22 9.80 -8.08
N LEU A 30 -2.97 9.72 -6.99
CA LEU A 30 -2.46 9.71 -5.62
C LEU A 30 -2.67 8.33 -5.00
N LEU A 31 -1.59 7.70 -4.54
CA LEU A 31 -1.64 6.45 -3.78
C LEU A 31 -1.29 6.74 -2.32
N ILE A 32 -2.15 6.33 -1.41
CA ILE A 32 -1.96 6.45 0.04
C ILE A 32 -1.97 5.05 0.61
N ASP A 33 -0.85 4.64 1.19
CA ASP A 33 -0.72 3.34 1.82
C ASP A 33 -0.89 3.47 3.32
N ASP A 34 -1.65 2.54 3.92
CA ASP A 34 -1.84 2.46 5.37
C ASP A 34 -2.43 3.74 6.00
N ILE A 35 -3.60 4.18 5.55
CA ILE A 35 -4.26 5.41 6.01
C ILE A 35 -4.46 5.47 7.53
N GLN A 36 -4.57 4.34 8.22
CA GLN A 36 -4.71 4.30 9.67
C GLN A 36 -3.54 4.96 10.42
N TYR A 37 -2.37 5.09 9.81
CA TYR A 37 -1.22 5.77 10.44
C TYR A 37 -1.36 7.28 10.59
N ILE A 38 -2.34 7.91 9.93
CA ILE A 38 -2.64 9.32 10.16
C ILE A 38 -3.70 9.53 11.26
N ALA A 39 -4.27 8.48 11.83
CA ALA A 39 -5.17 8.57 12.96
C ALA A 39 -4.56 9.41 14.09
N HIS A 40 -5.39 10.25 14.74
CA HIS A 40 -4.99 11.21 15.77
C HIS A 40 -4.00 12.32 15.32
N LYS A 41 -3.61 12.39 14.04
CA LYS A 41 -2.72 13.45 13.51
C LYS A 41 -3.54 14.56 12.85
N PHE A 42 -4.21 15.39 13.62
CA PHE A 42 -5.20 16.36 13.16
C PHE A 42 -4.73 17.23 11.99
N HIS A 43 -3.53 17.81 12.07
CA HIS A 43 -3.01 18.66 10.99
C HIS A 43 -2.76 17.87 9.69
N THR A 44 -2.28 16.62 9.80
CA THR A 44 -2.07 15.75 8.63
C THR A 44 -3.40 15.38 7.98
N GLN A 45 -4.41 15.09 8.79
CA GLN A 45 -5.75 14.75 8.29
C GLN A 45 -6.42 15.95 7.63
N GLU A 46 -6.27 17.15 8.20
CA GLU A 46 -6.80 18.39 7.61
C GLU A 46 -6.16 18.67 6.24
N GLU A 47 -4.83 18.56 6.15
CA GLU A 47 -4.13 18.76 4.89
C GLU A 47 -4.48 17.69 3.85
N LEU A 48 -4.64 16.43 4.28
CA LEU A 48 -5.10 15.36 3.39
C LEU A 48 -6.54 15.61 2.92
N TYR A 49 -7.43 16.07 3.78
CA TYR A 49 -8.80 16.41 3.42
C TYR A 49 -8.85 17.47 2.31
N HIS A 50 -8.05 18.53 2.42
CA HIS A 50 -7.96 19.57 1.39
C HIS A 50 -7.34 19.03 0.10
N THR A 51 -6.28 18.23 0.21
CA THR A 51 -5.63 17.59 -0.95
C THR A 51 -6.60 16.66 -1.67
N PHE A 52 -7.36 15.85 -0.93
CA PHE A 52 -8.40 14.99 -1.49
C PHE A 52 -9.44 15.78 -2.29
N ASN A 53 -9.95 16.87 -1.72
CA ASN A 53 -10.97 17.69 -2.39
C ASN A 53 -10.44 18.31 -3.69
N GLU A 54 -9.23 18.84 -3.71
CA GLU A 54 -8.62 19.41 -4.92
C GLU A 54 -8.41 18.34 -6.01
N LEU A 55 -7.89 17.18 -5.64
CA LEU A 55 -7.69 16.07 -6.57
C LEU A 55 -9.01 15.52 -7.10
N HIS A 56 -10.02 15.40 -6.24
CA HIS A 56 -11.35 14.96 -6.65
C HIS A 56 -11.98 15.93 -7.66
N LEU A 57 -11.86 17.24 -7.43
CA LEU A 57 -12.35 18.27 -8.35
C LEU A 57 -11.61 18.29 -9.68
N SER A 58 -10.31 17.97 -9.69
CA SER A 58 -9.52 17.87 -10.93
C SER A 58 -9.73 16.56 -11.68
N GLY A 59 -10.51 15.61 -11.13
CA GLY A 59 -10.73 14.29 -11.73
C GLY A 59 -9.56 13.33 -11.57
N ALA A 60 -8.64 13.59 -10.65
CA ALA A 60 -7.52 12.70 -10.36
C ALA A 60 -7.99 11.40 -9.68
N GLN A 61 -7.28 10.31 -9.94
CA GLN A 61 -7.54 9.04 -9.28
C GLN A 61 -6.88 9.02 -7.90
N ILE A 62 -7.66 8.65 -6.88
CA ILE A 62 -7.15 8.46 -5.51
C ILE A 62 -7.34 6.99 -5.14
N VAL A 63 -6.27 6.34 -4.67
CA VAL A 63 -6.30 4.97 -4.16
C VAL A 63 -5.75 4.97 -2.75
N VAL A 64 -6.50 4.39 -1.82
CA VAL A 64 -6.14 4.35 -0.40
C VAL A 64 -6.19 2.91 0.08
N THR A 65 -5.19 2.49 0.83
CA THR A 65 -5.20 1.19 1.52
C THR A 65 -5.34 1.36 3.02
N SER A 66 -5.89 0.36 3.67
CA SER A 66 -5.96 0.25 5.13
C SER A 66 -5.93 -1.22 5.54
N THR A 67 -5.33 -1.51 6.68
CA THR A 67 -5.43 -2.83 7.35
C THR A 67 -6.62 -2.93 8.29
N VAL A 68 -7.33 -1.82 8.49
CA VAL A 68 -8.51 -1.71 9.36
C VAL A 68 -9.66 -1.16 8.54
N ALA A 69 -10.86 -1.70 8.72
CA ALA A 69 -12.05 -1.15 8.07
C ALA A 69 -12.22 0.34 8.45
N LEU A 70 -12.61 1.15 7.48
CA LEU A 70 -12.65 2.61 7.60
C LEU A 70 -13.42 3.10 8.82
N GLU A 71 -14.53 2.43 9.12
CA GLU A 71 -15.41 2.72 10.27
C GLU A 71 -14.72 2.47 11.61
N HIS A 72 -13.76 1.54 11.64
CA HIS A 72 -13.06 1.11 12.85
C HIS A 72 -11.73 1.85 13.08
N ILE A 73 -11.37 2.80 12.21
CA ILE A 73 -10.19 3.62 12.45
C ILE A 73 -10.54 4.70 13.47
N ASP A 74 -10.17 4.44 14.72
CA ASP A 74 -10.32 5.44 15.79
C ASP A 74 -9.40 6.64 15.56
N GLY A 75 -9.90 7.86 15.86
CA GLY A 75 -9.14 9.11 15.68
C GLY A 75 -8.97 9.56 14.23
N LEU A 76 -9.68 8.95 13.28
CA LEU A 76 -9.77 9.48 11.91
C LEU A 76 -10.95 10.47 11.83
N ASP A 77 -10.71 11.65 11.23
CA ASP A 77 -11.72 12.71 11.05
C ASP A 77 -12.93 12.21 10.25
N GLU A 78 -14.14 12.46 10.74
CA GLU A 78 -15.38 11.97 10.12
C GLU A 78 -15.61 12.54 8.71
N ARG A 79 -15.14 13.77 8.43
CA ARG A 79 -15.21 14.36 7.09
C ARG A 79 -14.32 13.59 6.12
N LEU A 80 -13.13 13.16 6.60
CA LEU A 80 -12.20 12.36 5.79
C LEU A 80 -12.76 10.94 5.59
N LYS A 81 -13.32 10.31 6.63
CA LYS A 81 -14.03 9.03 6.51
C LYS A 81 -15.14 9.10 5.46
N SER A 82 -15.96 10.14 5.52
CA SER A 82 -17.05 10.35 4.57
C SER A 82 -16.56 10.48 3.11
N ARG A 83 -15.44 11.18 2.91
CA ARG A 83 -14.82 11.33 1.57
C ARG A 83 -14.25 10.02 1.05
N LEU A 84 -13.53 9.29 1.89
CA LEU A 84 -12.93 8.00 1.54
C LEU A 84 -14.01 6.94 1.29
N GLY A 85 -15.05 6.89 2.13
CA GLY A 85 -16.17 5.95 2.00
C GLY A 85 -17.11 6.23 0.82
N GLY A 86 -17.05 7.43 0.21
CA GLY A 86 -17.83 7.78 -0.98
C GLY A 86 -17.29 7.15 -2.29
N GLY A 87 -16.14 6.48 -2.25
CA GLY A 87 -15.53 5.80 -3.39
C GLY A 87 -15.88 4.32 -3.48
N PHE A 88 -15.25 3.64 -4.45
CA PHE A 88 -15.33 2.19 -4.54
C PHE A 88 -14.46 1.55 -3.44
N MET A 89 -15.03 0.68 -2.63
CA MET A 89 -14.35 -0.06 -1.57
C MET A 89 -14.38 -1.55 -1.88
N THR A 90 -13.26 -2.22 -1.63
CA THR A 90 -13.14 -3.68 -1.75
C THR A 90 -12.19 -4.22 -0.71
N ASP A 91 -12.49 -5.40 -0.19
CA ASP A 91 -11.61 -6.09 0.73
C ASP A 91 -10.65 -7.01 -0.03
N ILE A 92 -9.40 -7.03 0.44
CA ILE A 92 -8.40 -7.99 -0.01
C ILE A 92 -8.36 -9.10 1.06
N GLY A 93 -8.97 -10.24 0.74
CA GLY A 93 -8.99 -11.39 1.64
C GLY A 93 -7.64 -12.08 1.75
N LEU A 94 -7.58 -13.08 2.64
CA LEU A 94 -6.44 -13.97 2.74
C LEU A 94 -6.26 -14.76 1.43
N LEU A 95 -5.01 -14.92 1.03
CA LEU A 95 -4.69 -15.69 -0.17
C LEU A 95 -4.81 -17.19 0.14
N ASP A 96 -5.48 -17.92 -0.73
CA ASP A 96 -5.48 -19.38 -0.71
C ASP A 96 -4.11 -19.95 -1.12
N GLU A 97 -3.92 -21.24 -0.91
CA GLU A 97 -2.65 -21.90 -1.21
C GLU A 97 -2.33 -21.90 -2.71
N ASP A 98 -3.32 -22.02 -3.56
CA ASP A 98 -3.12 -22.07 -5.01
C ASP A 98 -2.67 -20.70 -5.53
N THR A 99 -3.30 -19.64 -5.07
CA THR A 99 -2.86 -18.25 -5.37
C THR A 99 -1.44 -17.99 -4.87
N LYS A 100 -1.08 -18.48 -3.66
CA LYS A 100 0.30 -18.36 -3.14
C LYS A 100 1.30 -19.10 -4.04
N LYS A 101 0.98 -20.31 -4.50
CA LYS A 101 1.81 -21.08 -5.44
C LYS A 101 2.01 -20.34 -6.75
N GLU A 102 0.95 -19.77 -7.32
CA GLU A 102 1.06 -18.95 -8.53
C GLU A 102 1.97 -17.73 -8.34
N ILE A 103 1.85 -17.04 -7.19
CA ILE A 103 2.71 -15.91 -6.87
C ILE A 103 4.17 -16.36 -6.78
N ILE A 104 4.46 -17.49 -6.10
CA ILE A 104 5.79 -18.05 -5.99
C ILE A 104 6.35 -18.36 -7.39
N GLN A 105 5.59 -19.02 -8.26
CA GLN A 105 6.01 -19.36 -9.61
C GLN A 105 6.32 -18.11 -10.46
N LYS A 106 5.44 -17.09 -10.42
CA LYS A 106 5.63 -15.85 -11.16
C LYS A 106 6.86 -15.07 -10.65
N LYS A 107 7.04 -14.99 -9.33
CA LYS A 107 8.17 -14.29 -8.74
C LYS A 107 9.49 -15.05 -8.89
N SER A 108 9.49 -16.39 -8.79
CA SER A 108 10.71 -17.18 -8.99
C SER A 108 11.32 -16.98 -10.38
N ALA A 109 10.48 -16.81 -11.41
CA ALA A 109 10.95 -16.49 -12.77
C ALA A 109 11.70 -15.15 -12.83
N GLN A 110 11.33 -14.16 -12.02
CA GLN A 110 12.02 -12.86 -11.96
C GLN A 110 13.43 -12.97 -11.35
N TYR A 111 13.63 -13.98 -10.50
CA TYR A 111 14.93 -14.29 -9.88
C TYR A 111 15.71 -15.38 -10.62
N ASN A 112 15.25 -15.83 -11.80
CA ASN A 112 15.81 -16.94 -12.56
C ASN A 112 15.93 -18.24 -11.76
N LEU A 113 14.97 -18.49 -10.88
CA LEU A 113 14.91 -19.69 -10.06
C LEU A 113 13.97 -20.72 -10.68
N THR A 114 14.45 -21.97 -10.80
CA THR A 114 13.61 -23.13 -11.11
C THR A 114 13.35 -23.88 -9.82
N LEU A 115 12.10 -23.83 -9.33
CA LEU A 115 11.72 -24.44 -8.06
C LEU A 115 10.98 -25.75 -8.30
N THR A 116 11.26 -26.76 -7.45
CA THR A 116 10.45 -27.99 -7.41
C THR A 116 9.14 -27.74 -6.65
N ASN A 117 8.14 -28.59 -6.88
CA ASN A 117 6.88 -28.51 -6.14
C ASN A 117 7.06 -28.64 -4.62
N GLU A 118 8.04 -29.42 -4.17
CA GLU A 118 8.37 -29.55 -2.75
C GLU A 118 8.82 -28.21 -2.15
N VAL A 119 9.75 -27.51 -2.80
CA VAL A 119 10.23 -26.20 -2.36
C VAL A 119 9.11 -25.15 -2.39
N ILE A 120 8.25 -25.20 -3.39
CA ILE A 120 7.08 -24.30 -3.46
C ILE A 120 6.15 -24.53 -2.27
N ASN A 121 5.82 -25.78 -1.96
CA ASN A 121 4.96 -26.12 -0.82
C ASN A 121 5.61 -25.69 0.52
N ASP A 122 6.91 -25.89 0.68
CA ASP A 122 7.64 -25.45 1.87
C ASP A 122 7.57 -23.92 2.05
N ILE A 123 7.74 -23.17 0.97
CA ILE A 123 7.61 -21.70 1.00
C ILE A 123 6.19 -21.28 1.39
N VAL A 124 5.15 -21.94 0.86
CA VAL A 124 3.73 -21.66 1.21
C VAL A 124 3.51 -21.90 2.70
N LEU A 125 3.98 -23.02 3.25
CA LEU A 125 3.85 -23.34 4.67
C LEU A 125 4.57 -22.33 5.57
N GLN A 126 5.81 -21.96 5.23
CA GLN A 126 6.59 -21.00 6.01
C GLN A 126 6.06 -19.58 5.95
N ALA A 127 5.49 -19.18 4.81
CA ALA A 127 4.92 -17.86 4.63
C ALA A 127 3.66 -17.64 5.47
N GLY A 128 2.84 -18.69 5.66
CA GLY A 128 1.56 -18.59 6.33
C GLY A 128 0.67 -17.52 5.64
N GLU A 129 0.26 -16.50 6.37
CA GLU A 129 -0.54 -15.39 5.85
C GLU A 129 0.30 -14.22 5.33
N ASP A 130 1.59 -14.20 5.62
CA ASP A 130 2.48 -13.09 5.26
C ASP A 130 3.17 -13.32 3.91
N ILE A 131 2.63 -12.73 2.87
CA ILE A 131 3.16 -12.77 1.50
C ILE A 131 4.60 -12.21 1.38
N ARG A 132 5.00 -11.29 2.27
CA ARG A 132 6.36 -10.73 2.26
C ARG A 132 7.41 -11.78 2.57
N LYS A 133 7.04 -12.84 3.32
CA LYS A 133 7.92 -13.98 3.58
C LYS A 133 8.20 -14.79 2.31
N ILE A 134 7.26 -14.88 1.38
CA ILE A 134 7.48 -15.50 0.06
C ILE A 134 8.63 -14.80 -0.66
N GLU A 135 8.57 -13.48 -0.73
CA GLU A 135 9.60 -12.69 -1.41
C GLU A 135 10.97 -12.83 -0.74
N SER A 136 11.01 -12.77 0.59
CA SER A 136 12.22 -12.98 1.37
C SER A 136 12.83 -14.38 1.14
N ALA A 137 12.00 -15.42 1.08
CA ALA A 137 12.44 -16.78 0.80
C ALA A 137 13.05 -16.90 -0.62
N LEU A 138 12.40 -16.31 -1.63
CA LEU A 138 12.90 -16.32 -3.01
C LEU A 138 14.23 -15.56 -3.16
N ILE A 139 14.36 -14.40 -2.50
CA ILE A 139 15.62 -13.65 -2.48
C ILE A 139 16.73 -14.50 -1.85
N ASN A 140 16.49 -15.13 -0.71
CA ASN A 140 17.48 -15.98 -0.05
C ASN A 140 17.89 -17.18 -0.91
N LEU A 141 16.95 -17.81 -1.61
CA LEU A 141 17.25 -18.89 -2.55
C LEU A 141 18.10 -18.40 -3.73
N SER A 142 17.78 -17.23 -4.28
CA SER A 142 18.55 -16.67 -5.40
C SER A 142 20.00 -16.37 -5.03
N LEU A 143 20.25 -15.86 -3.82
CA LEU A 143 21.60 -15.58 -3.33
C LEU A 143 22.42 -16.87 -3.09
N ASN A 144 21.76 -17.97 -2.73
CA ASN A 144 22.43 -19.25 -2.53
C ASN A 144 22.71 -20.00 -3.85
N HIS A 145 21.98 -19.71 -4.92
CA HIS A 145 22.21 -20.28 -6.25
C HIS A 145 23.34 -19.59 -7.04
N GLN A 146 23.82 -18.44 -6.60
CA GLN A 146 24.91 -17.70 -7.25
C GLN A 146 26.31 -18.08 -6.71
N LYS A 147 26.40 -19.04 -5.79
CA LYS A 147 27.65 -19.62 -5.31
C LYS A 147 27.90 -20.97 -5.97
#